data_7d5f702e80e7e925ede572fb8c6e528f
#
_entry.id   7d5f702e80e7e925ede572fb8c6e528f
#
_cell.length_a   1.000
_cell.length_b   1.000
_cell.length_c   1.000
_cell.angle_alpha   90.00
_cell.angle_beta   90.00
_cell.angle_gamma   90.00
#
_symmetry.space_group_name_H-M   'P 1'
#
loop_
_entity.id
_entity.type
_entity.pdbx_description
1 polymer ?
#
loop_
_entity_poly.entity_id
_entity_poly.type
_entity_poly.pdbx_seq_one_letter_code
_entity_poly.pdbx_strand_id
1 'polypeptide(L)'
;NFMEDIKGKYIWGLLRLGMGWIFFWAFIDKVWGIGFATPAGKGWIDGVSPTFGFLKFAAKGPFVDFYHGLAGNPVVDILFMAGCLLIGLSFLLGIGVRIAAYSGVAMYILMYTAGFMPPVHNPFLDDHIMFPLLMIGLSAINAGQWLGFGRWWSNTGLVKKFPILE
;
A
#
# COMPACT_ATOMS: atom_id res chain seq x y z
N ASN A 1 -15.26 15.54 24.58
CA ASN A 1 -16.22 16.38 23.88
C ASN A 1 -16.77 15.61 22.65
N PHE A 2 -18.10 15.33 22.61
CA PHE A 2 -18.74 14.50 21.56
C PHE A 2 -18.45 15.00 20.12
N MET A 3 -18.42 16.30 19.92
CA MET A 3 -18.11 16.93 18.62
C MET A 3 -16.65 16.73 18.18
N GLU A 4 -15.72 16.71 19.11
CA GLU A 4 -14.30 16.47 18.81
C GLU A 4 -14.05 15.00 18.45
N ASP A 5 -14.74 14.08 19.12
CA ASP A 5 -14.68 12.64 18.81
C ASP A 5 -15.23 12.33 17.40
N ILE A 6 -16.33 12.98 17.00
CA ILE A 6 -16.86 12.83 15.64
C ILE A 6 -15.89 13.37 14.58
N LYS A 7 -15.33 14.56 14.79
CA LYS A 7 -14.36 15.15 13.84
C LYS A 7 -13.11 14.26 13.67
N GLY A 8 -12.60 13.72 14.77
CA GLY A 8 -11.49 12.79 14.74
C GLY A 8 -11.79 11.56 13.88
N LYS A 9 -12.95 10.95 14.03
CA LYS A 9 -13.36 9.76 13.26
C LYS A 9 -13.39 10.02 11.75
N TYR A 10 -13.91 11.15 11.32
CA TYR A 10 -13.93 11.51 9.89
C TYR A 10 -12.52 11.74 9.34
N ILE A 11 -11.63 12.41 10.08
CA ILE A 11 -10.24 12.63 9.65
C ILE A 11 -9.53 11.28 9.46
N TRP A 12 -9.65 10.37 10.41
CA TRP A 12 -9.05 9.04 10.29
C TRP A 12 -9.64 8.22 9.15
N GLY A 13 -10.95 8.33 8.93
CA GLY A 13 -11.61 7.72 7.78
C GLY A 13 -11.09 8.26 6.45
N LEU A 14 -10.89 9.57 6.33
CA LEU A 14 -10.33 10.21 5.13
C LEU A 14 -8.85 9.83 4.90
N LEU A 15 -8.04 9.78 5.95
CA LEU A 15 -6.64 9.32 5.86
C LEU A 15 -6.57 7.87 5.36
N ARG A 16 -7.46 7.01 5.86
CA ARG A 16 -7.58 5.64 5.37
C ARG A 16 -7.95 5.59 3.89
N LEU A 17 -8.95 6.36 3.47
CA LEU A 17 -9.33 6.44 2.05
C LEU A 17 -8.19 6.95 1.18
N GLY A 18 -7.43 7.95 1.64
CA GLY A 18 -6.25 8.45 0.93
C GLY A 18 -5.17 7.37 0.77
N MET A 19 -4.87 6.62 1.83
CA MET A 19 -3.93 5.48 1.75
C MET A 19 -4.43 4.41 0.76
N GLY A 20 -5.72 4.08 0.82
CA GLY A 20 -6.32 3.13 -0.13
C GLY A 20 -6.21 3.60 -1.57
N TRP A 21 -6.45 4.89 -1.80
CA TRP A 21 -6.34 5.49 -3.13
C TRP A 21 -4.92 5.43 -3.69
N ILE A 22 -3.90 5.71 -2.88
CA ILE A 22 -2.48 5.63 -3.31
C ILE A 22 -2.15 4.25 -3.88
N PHE A 23 -2.50 3.18 -3.17
CA PHE A 23 -2.25 1.81 -3.62
C PHE A 23 -3.11 1.42 -4.82
N PHE A 24 -4.40 1.73 -4.76
CA PHE A 24 -5.34 1.38 -5.83
C PHE A 24 -5.01 2.11 -7.13
N TRP A 25 -4.65 3.40 -7.05
CA TRP A 25 -4.22 4.17 -8.21
C TRP A 25 -2.91 3.64 -8.79
N ALA A 26 -1.95 3.28 -7.96
CA ALA A 26 -0.71 2.66 -8.41
C ALA A 26 -0.97 1.35 -9.19
N PHE A 27 -1.94 0.54 -8.75
CA PHE A 27 -2.38 -0.64 -9.49
C PHE A 27 -2.96 -0.27 -10.85
N ILE A 28 -3.94 0.65 -10.90
CA ILE A 28 -4.61 1.07 -12.13
C ILE A 28 -3.61 1.62 -13.14
N ASP A 29 -2.77 2.57 -12.73
CA ASP A 29 -1.78 3.19 -13.61
C ASP A 29 -0.80 2.16 -14.18
N LYS A 30 -0.34 1.21 -13.37
CA LYS A 30 0.57 0.15 -13.81
C LYS A 30 -0.10 -0.90 -14.71
N VAL A 31 -1.38 -1.19 -14.52
CA VAL A 31 -2.09 -2.13 -15.42
C VAL A 31 -2.25 -1.53 -16.80
N TRP A 32 -2.73 -0.30 -16.92
CA TRP A 32 -3.12 0.29 -18.20
C TRP A 32 -2.10 1.28 -18.79
N GLY A 33 -1.11 1.71 -18.04
CA GLY A 33 -0.15 2.70 -18.54
C GLY A 33 -0.83 4.01 -18.92
N ILE A 34 -1.46 4.68 -17.96
CA ILE A 34 -2.30 5.86 -18.25
C ILE A 34 -1.55 7.19 -18.13
N GLY A 35 -0.23 7.15 -18.00
CA GLY A 35 0.64 8.33 -18.16
C GLY A 35 0.98 9.06 -16.85
N PHE A 36 0.77 8.45 -15.68
CA PHE A 36 1.25 8.99 -14.40
C PHE A 36 2.66 8.44 -14.09
N ALA A 37 2.77 7.45 -13.21
CA ALA A 37 4.05 6.80 -12.96
C ALA A 37 4.42 5.78 -14.06
N THR A 38 3.43 5.31 -14.83
CA THR A 38 3.62 4.37 -15.94
C THR A 38 3.28 5.07 -17.26
N PRO A 39 4.25 5.24 -18.18
CA PRO A 39 4.00 5.90 -19.46
C PRO A 39 2.91 5.21 -20.27
N ALA A 40 2.20 5.97 -21.09
CA ALA A 40 1.16 5.47 -21.98
C ALA A 40 1.71 4.36 -22.92
N GLY A 41 0.97 3.25 -23.03
CA GLY A 41 1.38 2.08 -23.80
C GLY A 41 2.52 1.25 -23.19
N LYS A 42 2.81 1.45 -21.91
CA LYS A 42 3.79 0.68 -21.12
C LYS A 42 3.15 -0.03 -19.92
N GLY A 43 1.85 -0.27 -20.00
CA GLY A 43 1.12 -0.98 -18.95
C GLY A 43 1.44 -2.48 -18.89
N TRP A 44 1.04 -3.10 -17.80
CA TRP A 44 1.19 -4.55 -17.64
C TRP A 44 0.42 -5.35 -18.68
N ILE A 45 -0.74 -4.84 -19.10
CA ILE A 45 -1.53 -5.43 -20.21
C ILE A 45 -0.82 -5.33 -21.56
N ASP A 46 0.14 -4.43 -21.71
CA ASP A 46 1.00 -4.30 -22.91
C ASP A 46 2.21 -5.25 -22.84
N GLY A 47 2.28 -6.12 -21.84
CA GLY A 47 3.39 -7.06 -21.63
C GLY A 47 4.63 -6.47 -20.95
N VAL A 48 4.54 -5.26 -20.40
CA VAL A 48 5.65 -4.62 -19.70
C VAL A 48 5.60 -4.97 -18.21
N SER A 49 6.73 -5.44 -17.66
CA SER A 49 6.83 -5.74 -16.22
C SER A 49 6.66 -4.48 -15.38
N PRO A 50 5.69 -4.43 -14.45
CA PRO A 50 5.43 -3.26 -13.61
C PRO A 50 6.54 -2.95 -12.60
N THR A 51 7.40 -3.92 -12.29
CA THR A 51 8.47 -3.76 -11.29
C THR A 51 9.86 -3.65 -11.91
N PHE A 52 10.05 -4.08 -13.18
CA PHE A 52 11.36 -4.16 -13.81
C PHE A 52 12.13 -2.84 -13.78
N GLY A 53 11.49 -1.75 -14.18
CA GLY A 53 12.11 -0.43 -14.24
C GLY A 53 12.66 0.03 -12.90
N PHE A 54 11.87 -0.15 -11.85
CA PHE A 54 12.27 0.19 -10.49
C PHE A 54 13.41 -0.71 -9.99
N LEU A 55 13.25 -2.03 -10.10
CA LEU A 55 14.22 -2.99 -9.58
C LEU A 55 15.54 -2.96 -10.34
N LYS A 56 15.51 -2.66 -11.66
CA LYS A 56 16.72 -2.66 -12.49
C LYS A 56 17.47 -1.34 -12.51
N PHE A 57 16.73 -0.21 -12.50
CA PHE A 57 17.34 1.10 -12.76
C PHE A 57 17.24 2.07 -11.57
N ALA A 58 16.25 1.92 -10.70
CA ALA A 58 16.06 2.80 -9.54
C ALA A 58 16.59 2.19 -8.24
N ALA A 59 16.78 0.87 -8.18
CA ALA A 59 17.35 0.23 -7.01
C ALA A 59 18.78 0.72 -6.76
N LYS A 60 19.09 0.99 -5.50
CA LYS A 60 20.39 1.50 -5.02
C LYS A 60 20.61 1.11 -3.56
N GLY A 61 21.78 1.40 -3.04
CA GLY A 61 22.12 1.14 -1.64
C GLY A 61 22.67 -0.27 -1.42
N PRO A 62 22.70 -0.72 -0.15
CA PRO A 62 23.44 -1.92 0.24
C PRO A 62 22.86 -3.24 -0.29
N PHE A 63 21.61 -3.25 -0.73
CA PHE A 63 20.91 -4.44 -1.22
C PHE A 63 20.66 -4.43 -2.74
N VAL A 64 21.37 -3.57 -3.49
CA VAL A 64 21.14 -3.35 -4.92
C VAL A 64 21.24 -4.63 -5.74
N ASP A 65 22.25 -5.47 -5.49
CA ASP A 65 22.47 -6.71 -6.26
C ASP A 65 21.32 -7.71 -6.05
N PHE A 66 20.81 -7.82 -4.82
CA PHE A 66 19.65 -8.64 -4.52
C PHE A 66 18.43 -8.18 -5.33
N TYR A 67 18.12 -6.88 -5.32
CA TYR A 67 16.97 -6.32 -6.05
C TYR A 67 17.13 -6.39 -7.57
N HIS A 68 18.35 -6.19 -8.09
CA HIS A 68 18.65 -6.41 -9.52
C HIS A 68 18.37 -7.86 -9.94
N GLY A 69 18.66 -8.84 -9.07
CA GLY A 69 18.37 -10.26 -9.32
C GLY A 69 16.86 -10.60 -9.38
N LEU A 70 16.01 -9.74 -8.80
CA LEU A 70 14.55 -9.90 -8.86
C LEU A 70 13.93 -9.23 -10.10
N ALA A 71 14.66 -8.37 -10.80
CA ALA A 71 14.14 -7.63 -11.95
C ALA A 71 13.72 -8.57 -13.10
N GLY A 72 12.48 -8.43 -13.56
CA GLY A 72 11.91 -9.28 -14.61
C GLY A 72 11.37 -10.62 -14.13
N ASN A 73 11.31 -10.85 -12.82
CA ASN A 73 10.67 -12.05 -12.27
C ASN A 73 9.14 -11.87 -12.24
N PRO A 74 8.36 -12.69 -12.98
CA PRO A 74 6.91 -12.54 -13.05
C PRO A 74 6.19 -12.79 -11.71
N VAL A 75 6.78 -13.57 -10.80
CA VAL A 75 6.22 -13.78 -9.46
C VAL A 75 6.28 -12.48 -8.65
N VAL A 76 7.38 -11.74 -8.77
CA VAL A 76 7.53 -10.42 -8.11
C VAL A 76 6.51 -9.42 -8.66
N ASP A 77 6.29 -9.41 -9.99
CA ASP A 77 5.27 -8.58 -10.63
C ASP A 77 3.88 -8.89 -10.09
N ILE A 78 3.50 -10.17 -10.05
CA ILE A 78 2.19 -10.62 -9.56
C ILE A 78 2.01 -10.24 -8.09
N LEU A 79 2.99 -10.51 -7.23
CA LEU A 79 2.92 -10.19 -5.80
C LEU A 79 2.79 -8.69 -5.55
N PHE A 80 3.57 -7.88 -6.28
CA PHE A 80 3.50 -6.42 -6.19
C PHE A 80 2.13 -5.90 -6.63
N MET A 81 1.64 -6.34 -7.78
CA MET A 81 0.36 -5.90 -8.33
C MET A 81 -0.83 -6.37 -7.48
N ALA A 82 -0.82 -7.62 -7.02
CA ALA A 82 -1.83 -8.13 -6.09
C ALA A 82 -1.79 -7.35 -4.76
N GLY A 83 -0.61 -7.04 -4.25
CA GLY A 83 -0.44 -6.20 -3.07
C GLY A 83 -1.07 -4.81 -3.27
N CYS A 84 -0.74 -4.11 -4.36
CA CYS A 84 -1.33 -2.81 -4.68
C CYS A 84 -2.86 -2.87 -4.75
N LEU A 85 -3.42 -3.87 -5.43
CA LEU A 85 -4.86 -4.04 -5.55
C LEU A 85 -5.53 -4.35 -4.21
N LEU A 86 -5.07 -5.38 -3.52
CA LEU A 86 -5.73 -5.88 -2.30
C LEU A 86 -5.59 -4.90 -1.13
N ILE A 87 -4.41 -4.32 -0.94
CA ILE A 87 -4.20 -3.29 0.08
C ILE A 87 -5.07 -2.06 -0.25
N GLY A 88 -5.05 -1.61 -1.50
CA GLY A 88 -5.86 -0.48 -1.95
C GLY A 88 -7.35 -0.70 -1.69
N LEU A 89 -7.90 -1.82 -2.13
CA LEU A 89 -9.31 -2.16 -1.92
C LEU A 89 -9.66 -2.30 -0.43
N SER A 90 -8.81 -2.98 0.36
CA SER A 90 -9.03 -3.13 1.80
C SER A 90 -9.13 -1.78 2.50
N PHE A 91 -8.21 -0.86 2.22
CA PHE A 91 -8.26 0.48 2.78
C PHE A 91 -9.43 1.30 2.24
N LEU A 92 -9.77 1.23 0.95
CA LEU A 92 -10.94 1.94 0.40
C LEU A 92 -12.25 1.44 0.98
N LEU A 93 -12.44 0.13 1.07
CA LEU A 93 -13.68 -0.46 1.59
C LEU A 93 -13.75 -0.46 3.12
N GLY A 94 -12.62 -0.40 3.81
CA GLY A 94 -12.53 -0.55 5.26
C GLY A 94 -12.68 -2.00 5.73
N ILE A 95 -12.33 -2.97 4.88
CA ILE A 95 -12.44 -4.41 5.13
C ILE A 95 -11.03 -5.01 5.18
N GLY A 96 -10.72 -5.79 6.21
CA GLY A 96 -9.41 -6.42 6.35
C GLY A 96 -8.25 -5.42 6.54
N VAL A 97 -8.54 -4.26 7.11
CA VAL A 97 -7.59 -3.13 7.25
C VAL A 97 -6.34 -3.54 8.02
N ARG A 98 -6.46 -4.45 8.99
CA ARG A 98 -5.33 -4.92 9.79
C ARG A 98 -4.33 -5.71 8.96
N ILE A 99 -4.79 -6.69 8.18
CA ILE A 99 -3.93 -7.45 7.27
C ILE A 99 -3.34 -6.53 6.20
N ALA A 100 -4.16 -5.67 5.60
CA ALA A 100 -3.72 -4.72 4.59
C ALA A 100 -2.63 -3.79 5.14
N ALA A 101 -2.76 -3.31 6.38
CA ALA A 101 -1.76 -2.47 7.03
C ALA A 101 -0.42 -3.20 7.14
N TYR A 102 -0.39 -4.41 7.69
CA TYR A 102 0.87 -5.16 7.82
C TYR A 102 1.49 -5.53 6.46
N SER A 103 0.66 -5.89 5.48
CA SER A 103 1.13 -6.18 4.11
C SER A 103 1.72 -4.92 3.45
N GLY A 104 1.06 -3.77 3.63
CA GLY A 104 1.55 -2.50 3.11
C GLY A 104 2.83 -2.04 3.79
N VAL A 105 2.94 -2.22 5.11
CA VAL A 105 4.20 -1.97 5.84
C VAL A 105 5.34 -2.82 5.26
N ALA A 106 5.12 -4.10 5.05
CA ALA A 106 6.12 -4.98 4.45
C ALA A 106 6.52 -4.50 3.04
N MET A 107 5.55 -4.12 2.21
CA MET A 107 5.80 -3.60 0.86
C MET A 107 6.62 -2.30 0.91
N TYR A 108 6.27 -1.35 1.76
CA TYR A 108 7.03 -0.10 1.91
C TYR A 108 8.46 -0.32 2.43
N ILE A 109 8.65 -1.25 3.37
CA ILE A 109 9.99 -1.62 3.86
C ILE A 109 10.84 -2.19 2.71
N LEU A 110 10.26 -3.08 1.89
CA LEU A 110 10.95 -3.61 0.72
C LEU A 110 11.31 -2.50 -0.29
N MET A 111 10.39 -1.57 -0.56
CA MET A 111 10.66 -0.43 -1.44
C MET A 111 11.72 0.49 -0.86
N TYR A 112 11.67 0.80 0.43
CA TYR A 112 12.66 1.62 1.11
C TYR A 112 14.08 1.03 0.99
N THR A 113 14.22 -0.24 1.30
CA THR A 113 15.51 -0.94 1.21
C THR A 113 15.99 -1.15 -0.22
N ALA A 114 15.07 -1.15 -1.20
CA ALA A 114 15.43 -1.28 -2.61
C ALA A 114 15.97 0.01 -3.23
N GLY A 115 15.36 1.17 -2.95
CA GLY A 115 15.72 2.38 -3.68
C GLY A 115 15.77 3.67 -2.88
N PHE A 116 15.38 3.66 -1.60
CA PHE A 116 15.23 4.86 -0.79
C PHE A 116 16.11 4.88 0.47
N MET A 117 17.09 4.02 0.54
CA MET A 117 18.05 3.94 1.65
C MET A 117 19.48 4.30 1.20
N PRO A 118 20.00 5.51 1.56
CA PRO A 118 19.33 6.58 2.27
C PRO A 118 18.37 7.39 1.37
N PRO A 119 17.35 8.05 1.94
CA PRO A 119 16.52 9.01 1.22
C PRO A 119 17.33 10.18 0.63
N VAL A 120 16.78 10.85 -0.40
CA VAL A 120 17.49 11.91 -1.12
C VAL A 120 17.55 13.21 -0.32
N HIS A 121 16.48 13.53 0.40
CA HIS A 121 16.30 14.84 1.04
C HIS A 121 16.33 14.83 2.57
N ASN A 122 16.54 13.64 3.17
CA ASN A 122 16.54 13.46 4.62
C ASN A 122 17.42 12.26 4.99
N PRO A 123 18.14 12.25 6.13
CA PRO A 123 19.04 11.17 6.48
C PRO A 123 18.39 9.77 6.56
N PHE A 124 17.10 9.69 6.95
CA PHE A 124 16.42 8.39 7.11
C PHE A 124 14.89 8.43 6.97
N LEU A 125 14.24 9.60 7.03
CA LEU A 125 12.78 9.72 6.95
C LEU A 125 12.33 10.15 5.56
N ASP A 126 11.40 9.39 5.00
CA ASP A 126 10.62 9.75 3.82
C ASP A 126 9.22 9.12 3.90
N ASP A 127 8.45 9.19 2.84
CA ASP A 127 7.11 8.62 2.76
C ASP A 127 7.10 7.09 2.93
N HIS A 128 8.19 6.38 2.56
CA HIS A 128 8.33 4.93 2.76
C HIS A 128 8.48 4.53 4.23
N ILE A 129 8.70 5.46 5.13
CA ILE A 129 8.66 5.26 6.59
C ILE A 129 7.38 5.85 7.19
N MET A 130 6.97 7.03 6.71
CA MET A 130 5.81 7.72 7.29
C MET A 130 4.48 7.04 6.96
N PHE A 131 4.31 6.52 5.73
CA PHE A 131 3.09 5.80 5.37
C PHE A 131 2.92 4.47 6.12
N PRO A 132 3.95 3.63 6.30
CA PRO A 132 3.88 2.50 7.23
C PRO A 132 3.40 2.87 8.64
N LEU A 133 3.93 3.93 9.22
CA LEU A 133 3.49 4.39 10.55
C LEU A 133 2.02 4.80 10.56
N LEU A 134 1.58 5.52 9.51
CA LEU A 134 0.18 5.86 9.33
C LEU A 134 -0.70 4.62 9.20
N MET A 135 -0.29 3.63 8.40
CA MET A 135 -1.04 2.38 8.21
C MET A 135 -1.19 1.59 9.51
N ILE A 136 -0.12 1.51 10.32
CA ILE A 136 -0.18 0.89 11.65
C ILE A 136 -1.16 1.66 12.55
N GLY A 137 -1.08 3.00 12.56
CA GLY A 137 -2.01 3.85 13.30
C GLY A 137 -3.47 3.64 12.91
N LEU A 138 -3.76 3.61 11.60
CA LEU A 138 -5.10 3.35 11.06
C LEU A 138 -5.64 1.97 11.45
N SER A 139 -4.78 0.96 11.47
CA SER A 139 -5.11 -0.39 11.96
C SER A 139 -5.38 -0.39 13.46
N ALA A 140 -4.54 0.25 14.24
CA ALA A 140 -4.65 0.27 15.71
C ALA A 140 -5.94 0.92 16.22
N ILE A 141 -6.46 1.92 15.50
CA ILE A 141 -7.71 2.60 15.85
C ILE A 141 -8.95 2.01 15.16
N ASN A 142 -8.79 0.90 14.42
CA ASN A 142 -9.85 0.27 13.64
C ASN A 142 -10.54 1.26 12.66
N ALA A 143 -9.75 2.05 11.92
CA ALA A 143 -10.24 3.10 11.03
C ALA A 143 -11.20 2.60 9.92
N GLY A 144 -11.24 1.29 9.65
CA GLY A 144 -12.20 0.66 8.74
C GLY A 144 -13.66 0.88 9.12
N GLN A 145 -13.94 1.16 10.40
CA GLN A 145 -15.30 1.40 10.90
C GLN A 145 -15.86 2.78 10.49
N TRP A 146 -15.03 3.70 9.98
CA TRP A 146 -15.44 5.04 9.61
C TRP A 146 -15.36 5.25 8.10
N LEU A 147 -16.42 5.77 7.50
CA LEU A 147 -16.52 5.99 6.05
C LEU A 147 -16.28 4.71 5.21
N GLY A 148 -16.67 3.53 5.72
CA GLY A 148 -16.46 2.24 5.08
C GLY A 148 -17.37 1.15 5.60
N PHE A 149 -17.14 -0.07 5.15
CA PHE A 149 -17.92 -1.26 5.51
C PHE A 149 -17.39 -2.01 6.75
N GLY A 150 -16.39 -1.46 7.44
CA GLY A 150 -15.72 -2.13 8.55
C GLY A 150 -16.66 -2.52 9.70
N ARG A 151 -17.70 -1.70 10.02
CA ARG A 151 -18.70 -2.04 11.04
C ARG A 151 -19.52 -3.28 10.67
N TRP A 152 -19.92 -3.40 9.42
CA TRP A 152 -20.59 -4.59 8.92
C TRP A 152 -19.64 -5.79 8.94
N TRP A 153 -18.43 -5.59 8.44
CA TRP A 153 -17.40 -6.63 8.37
C TRP A 153 -17.02 -7.21 9.73
N SER A 154 -16.76 -6.37 10.73
CA SER A 154 -16.38 -6.81 12.08
C SER A 154 -17.50 -7.61 12.78
N ASN A 155 -18.75 -7.45 12.36
CA ASN A 155 -19.88 -8.23 12.90
C ASN A 155 -20.08 -9.58 12.23
N THR A 156 -19.33 -9.91 11.16
CA THR A 156 -19.44 -11.22 10.49
C THR A 156 -18.89 -12.34 11.39
N GLY A 157 -19.43 -13.54 11.23
CA GLY A 157 -18.96 -14.74 11.98
C GLY A 157 -17.48 -15.07 11.69
N LEU A 158 -17.01 -14.73 10.48
CA LEU A 158 -15.62 -14.94 10.08
C LEU A 158 -14.65 -14.08 10.89
N VAL A 159 -14.92 -12.78 11.01
CA VAL A 159 -14.06 -11.85 11.77
C VAL A 159 -14.13 -12.14 13.26
N LYS A 160 -15.32 -12.49 13.80
CA LYS A 160 -15.46 -12.90 15.20
C LYS A 160 -14.62 -14.14 15.52
N LYS A 161 -14.47 -15.06 14.56
CA LYS A 161 -13.61 -16.25 14.71
C LYS A 161 -12.12 -15.94 14.50
N PHE A 162 -11.81 -15.02 13.59
CA PHE A 162 -10.45 -14.62 13.22
C PHE A 162 -10.27 -13.10 13.26
N PRO A 163 -10.03 -12.49 14.45
CA PRO A 163 -9.96 -11.04 14.61
C PRO A 163 -8.86 -10.33 13.81
N ILE A 164 -7.88 -11.07 13.31
CA ILE A 164 -6.85 -10.53 12.40
C ILE A 164 -7.44 -10.01 11.08
N LEU A 165 -8.63 -10.50 10.71
CA LEU A 165 -9.32 -10.10 9.48
C LEU A 165 -10.07 -8.76 9.60
N GLU A 166 -10.04 -8.10 10.75
CA GLU A 166 -10.71 -6.81 10.96
C GLU A 166 -10.11 -5.66 10.15
#